data_bd49f3b83f6a03055e06a9d103c6160d
#
_entry.id   bd49f3b83f6a03055e06a9d103c6160d
#
_cell.length_a   1.000
_cell.length_b   1.000
_cell.length_c   1.000
_cell.angle_alpha   90.00
_cell.angle_beta   90.00
_cell.angle_gamma   90.00
#
_symmetry.space_group_name_H-M   'P 1'
#
loop_
_entity.id
_entity.type
_entity.pdbx_description
1 polymer ?
#
loop_
_entity_poly.entity_id
_entity_poly.type
_entity_poly.pdbx_seq_one_letter_code
_entity_poly.pdbx_strand_id
1 'polypeptide(L)'
;MSDSELYSPSESFAANAHIKSFDEYKAEYERSIADPDAFWAEKASEYHWFKQWDTVREFNYDVREGDVDIKWFEGGQTNIAYNCLDRHLETRGNQTAIIWEGNEPGEQREISYNELHAEVSKFANVLKSRGVNKGDRVTIYMPMIPELAVAMLACARIGAIHSIVFGGFSADALGDRIADATSTVLVTCNGTNRGAKPLEMKTVADAAMEIAQKQMGVPVETCIVVERIPGSKGVEHDMKDGRDVWYADVMANADPVNEAEHMESEDPLFILYTSGSTGKPK
;
A
#
# COMPACT_ATOMS: atom_id res chain seq x y z
N MET A 1 28.48 -31.21 2.69
CA MET A 1 27.30 -30.44 2.22
C MET A 1 26.21 -31.46 2.05
N SER A 2 25.12 -31.35 2.83
CA SER A 2 23.98 -32.25 2.63
C SER A 2 23.38 -31.94 1.27
N ASP A 3 23.17 -32.97 0.46
CA ASP A 3 22.36 -32.87 -0.77
C ASP A 3 21.03 -32.25 -0.38
N SER A 4 20.78 -31.02 -0.85
CA SER A 4 19.48 -30.38 -0.66
C SER A 4 18.48 -31.22 -1.47
N GLU A 5 17.52 -31.82 -0.78
CA GLU A 5 16.46 -32.59 -1.38
C GLU A 5 15.64 -31.64 -2.30
N LEU A 6 15.65 -31.91 -3.60
CA LEU A 6 14.93 -31.12 -4.60
C LEU A 6 13.52 -31.68 -4.76
N TYR A 7 12.53 -30.81 -4.58
CA TYR A 7 11.12 -31.15 -4.79
C TYR A 7 10.64 -30.55 -6.11
N SER A 8 10.28 -31.41 -7.04
CA SER A 8 9.71 -30.99 -8.33
C SER A 8 8.24 -30.58 -8.15
N PRO A 9 7.77 -29.51 -8.83
CA PRO A 9 6.36 -29.18 -8.85
C PRO A 9 5.54 -30.31 -9.51
N SER A 10 4.24 -30.41 -9.16
CA SER A 10 3.37 -31.38 -9.84
C SER A 10 3.19 -31.00 -11.32
N GLU A 11 2.97 -31.97 -12.17
CA GLU A 11 2.75 -31.75 -13.61
C GLU A 11 1.58 -30.84 -13.90
N SER A 12 0.48 -30.97 -13.13
CA SER A 12 -0.71 -30.11 -13.26
C SER A 12 -0.45 -28.65 -12.87
N PHE A 13 0.41 -28.41 -11.87
CA PHE A 13 0.83 -27.06 -11.49
C PHE A 13 1.72 -26.45 -12.58
N ALA A 14 2.74 -27.18 -13.03
CA ALA A 14 3.67 -26.71 -14.05
C ALA A 14 2.95 -26.41 -15.38
N ALA A 15 1.98 -27.24 -15.80
CA ALA A 15 1.22 -27.03 -17.02
C ALA A 15 0.39 -25.74 -17.02
N ASN A 16 -0.06 -25.27 -15.85
CA ASN A 16 -0.87 -24.06 -15.69
C ASN A 16 -0.05 -22.81 -15.25
N ALA A 17 1.24 -22.96 -15.01
CA ALA A 17 2.12 -21.86 -14.65
C ALA A 17 2.38 -20.93 -15.85
N HIS A 18 2.61 -19.63 -15.61
CA HIS A 18 3.01 -18.69 -16.65
C HIS A 18 4.39 -19.03 -17.25
N ILE A 19 5.32 -19.49 -16.43
CA ILE A 19 6.62 -20.05 -16.82
C ILE A 19 6.58 -21.53 -16.44
N LYS A 20 6.62 -22.41 -17.44
CA LYS A 20 6.31 -23.83 -17.28
C LYS A 20 7.54 -24.69 -17.00
N SER A 21 8.72 -24.17 -17.28
CA SER A 21 9.97 -24.91 -17.11
C SER A 21 11.13 -24.02 -16.72
N PHE A 22 12.18 -24.63 -16.20
CA PHE A 22 13.43 -23.90 -15.90
C PHE A 22 14.12 -23.38 -17.16
N ASP A 23 13.95 -24.05 -18.30
CA ASP A 23 14.51 -23.61 -19.58
C ASP A 23 13.80 -22.35 -20.09
N GLU A 24 12.47 -22.27 -19.94
CA GLU A 24 11.72 -21.04 -20.23
C GLU A 24 12.16 -19.88 -19.31
N TYR A 25 12.32 -20.12 -18.01
CA TYR A 25 12.84 -19.12 -17.09
C TYR A 25 14.23 -18.61 -17.52
N LYS A 26 15.10 -19.54 -17.92
CA LYS A 26 16.46 -19.22 -18.37
C LYS A 26 16.45 -18.36 -19.64
N ALA A 27 15.60 -18.72 -20.60
CA ALA A 27 15.45 -17.97 -21.84
C ALA A 27 14.94 -16.53 -21.58
N GLU A 28 13.92 -16.35 -20.71
CA GLU A 28 13.44 -15.03 -20.31
C GLU A 28 14.52 -14.22 -19.56
N TYR A 29 15.27 -14.88 -18.67
CA TYR A 29 16.38 -14.22 -17.98
C TYR A 29 17.48 -13.76 -18.95
N GLU A 30 17.88 -14.64 -19.88
CA GLU A 30 18.88 -14.29 -20.90
C GLU A 30 18.42 -13.11 -21.80
N ARG A 31 17.13 -13.07 -22.17
CA ARG A 31 16.53 -11.93 -22.87
C ARG A 31 16.63 -10.65 -22.06
N SER A 32 16.31 -10.70 -20.77
CA SER A 32 16.32 -9.52 -19.89
C SER A 32 17.71 -8.93 -19.70
N ILE A 33 18.76 -9.72 -19.88
CA ILE A 33 20.17 -9.28 -19.82
C ILE A 33 20.69 -8.82 -21.17
N ALA A 34 20.30 -9.50 -22.25
CA ALA A 34 20.79 -9.20 -23.60
C ALA A 34 20.25 -7.86 -24.14
N ASP A 35 18.98 -7.58 -23.92
CA ASP A 35 18.34 -6.30 -24.28
C ASP A 35 17.31 -5.92 -23.20
N PRO A 36 17.78 -5.29 -22.11
CA PRO A 36 16.91 -4.89 -21.01
C PRO A 36 15.82 -3.90 -21.44
N ASP A 37 16.12 -2.98 -22.34
CA ASP A 37 15.19 -1.94 -22.72
C ASP A 37 14.01 -2.52 -23.51
N ALA A 38 14.27 -3.36 -24.50
CA ALA A 38 13.21 -4.06 -25.23
C ALA A 38 12.42 -5.00 -24.32
N PHE A 39 13.10 -5.73 -23.43
CA PHE A 39 12.45 -6.66 -22.50
C PHE A 39 11.48 -5.93 -21.55
N TRP A 40 11.94 -4.87 -20.88
CA TRP A 40 11.11 -4.14 -19.93
C TRP A 40 10.04 -3.28 -20.61
N ALA A 41 10.27 -2.78 -21.83
CA ALA A 41 9.24 -2.15 -22.65
C ALA A 41 8.09 -3.12 -22.96
N GLU A 42 8.41 -4.35 -23.36
CA GLU A 42 7.42 -5.42 -23.59
C GLU A 42 6.59 -5.69 -22.33
N LYS A 43 7.26 -5.90 -21.19
CA LYS A 43 6.56 -6.17 -19.91
C LYS A 43 5.71 -4.99 -19.44
N ALA A 44 6.21 -3.77 -19.57
CA ALA A 44 5.47 -2.58 -19.19
C ALA A 44 4.24 -2.32 -20.09
N SER A 45 4.30 -2.73 -21.36
CA SER A 45 3.17 -2.58 -22.30
C SER A 45 1.94 -3.42 -21.94
N GLU A 46 2.08 -4.42 -21.06
CA GLU A 46 0.98 -5.20 -20.53
C GLU A 46 0.10 -4.42 -19.54
N TYR A 47 0.57 -3.26 -19.07
CA TYR A 47 -0.12 -2.40 -18.12
C TYR A 47 -0.73 -1.18 -18.81
N HIS A 48 -1.67 -0.53 -18.12
CA HIS A 48 -2.27 0.69 -18.61
C HIS A 48 -1.37 1.89 -18.33
N TRP A 49 -1.14 2.70 -19.37
CA TRP A 49 -0.45 3.98 -19.29
C TRP A 49 -1.39 5.07 -19.86
N PHE A 50 -1.61 6.12 -19.12
CA PHE A 50 -2.34 7.31 -19.61
C PHE A 50 -1.51 8.05 -20.67
N LYS A 51 -0.19 8.07 -20.47
CA LYS A 51 0.80 8.48 -21.45
C LYS A 51 1.94 7.46 -21.46
N GLN A 52 2.28 6.94 -22.64
CA GLN A 52 3.42 6.05 -22.79
C GLN A 52 4.72 6.80 -22.53
N TRP A 53 5.74 6.12 -22.06
CA TRP A 53 7.07 6.66 -21.79
C TRP A 53 7.78 7.10 -23.08
N ASP A 54 8.69 8.05 -22.92
CA ASP A 54 9.59 8.51 -23.98
C ASP A 54 10.89 7.68 -24.00
N THR A 55 11.42 7.31 -22.81
CA THR A 55 12.62 6.50 -22.61
C THR A 55 12.34 5.38 -21.61
N VAL A 56 12.77 4.14 -21.95
CA VAL A 56 12.54 2.98 -21.06
C VAL A 56 13.43 3.05 -19.84
N ARG A 57 14.71 3.34 -20.03
CA ARG A 57 15.70 3.40 -18.96
C ARG A 57 16.78 4.41 -19.29
N GLU A 58 17.14 5.23 -18.30
CA GLU A 58 18.32 6.08 -18.30
C GLU A 58 19.07 5.88 -16.98
N PHE A 59 20.41 5.80 -17.03
CA PHE A 59 21.17 5.66 -15.80
C PHE A 59 22.61 6.17 -15.95
N ASN A 60 23.15 6.67 -14.84
CA ASN A 60 24.56 6.95 -14.67
C ASN A 60 25.07 6.26 -13.39
N TYR A 61 26.08 5.41 -13.52
CA TYR A 61 26.80 4.80 -12.39
C TYR A 61 28.24 5.30 -12.26
N ASP A 62 28.69 6.16 -13.18
CA ASP A 62 30.06 6.71 -13.15
C ASP A 62 30.06 8.05 -12.41
N VAL A 63 30.47 8.04 -11.15
CA VAL A 63 30.56 9.23 -10.30
C VAL A 63 31.52 10.32 -10.84
N ARG A 64 32.32 10.01 -11.86
CA ARG A 64 33.18 11.00 -12.54
C ARG A 64 32.40 11.80 -13.58
N GLU A 65 31.25 11.29 -14.03
CA GLU A 65 30.39 11.91 -15.04
C GLU A 65 29.20 12.64 -14.42
N GLY A 66 29.03 12.55 -13.06
CA GLY A 66 27.97 13.20 -12.32
C GLY A 66 27.48 12.36 -11.15
N ASP A 67 26.29 12.70 -10.64
CA ASP A 67 25.65 11.93 -9.58
C ASP A 67 25.16 10.59 -10.12
N VAL A 68 25.08 9.58 -9.24
CA VAL A 68 24.43 8.30 -9.57
C VAL A 68 22.96 8.57 -9.75
N ASP A 69 22.43 8.29 -10.94
CA ASP A 69 21.03 8.48 -11.30
C ASP A 69 20.51 7.26 -12.05
N ILE A 70 19.26 6.89 -11.77
CA ILE A 70 18.56 5.77 -12.40
C ILE A 70 17.11 6.17 -12.61
N LYS A 71 16.65 6.13 -13.85
CA LYS A 71 15.27 6.43 -14.21
C LYS A 71 14.68 5.31 -15.04
N TRP A 72 13.40 5.03 -14.82
CA TRP A 72 12.65 4.05 -15.58
C TRP A 72 11.38 4.65 -16.14
N PHE A 73 11.10 4.35 -17.42
CA PHE A 73 9.89 4.77 -18.13
C PHE A 73 9.66 6.29 -18.10
N GLU A 74 10.73 7.05 -18.26
CA GLU A 74 10.72 8.52 -18.18
C GLU A 74 9.70 9.12 -19.16
N GLY A 75 8.90 10.08 -18.65
CA GLY A 75 7.80 10.71 -19.38
C GLY A 75 6.54 9.88 -19.45
N GLY A 76 6.55 8.64 -18.92
CA GLY A 76 5.37 7.79 -18.83
C GLY A 76 4.46 8.18 -17.68
N GLN A 77 3.14 8.12 -17.89
CA GLN A 77 2.14 8.40 -16.86
C GLN A 77 1.22 7.21 -16.64
N THR A 78 1.13 6.75 -15.41
CA THR A 78 0.30 5.63 -15.00
C THR A 78 -0.29 5.84 -13.60
N ASN A 79 -1.10 4.90 -13.12
CA ASN A 79 -1.53 4.84 -11.74
C ASN A 79 -1.67 3.39 -11.30
N ILE A 80 -1.08 3.06 -10.16
CA ILE A 80 -1.08 1.67 -9.67
C ILE A 80 -2.49 1.20 -9.28
N ALA A 81 -3.32 2.09 -8.68
CA ALA A 81 -4.70 1.74 -8.34
C ALA A 81 -5.55 1.50 -9.59
N TYR A 82 -5.37 2.29 -10.65
CA TYR A 82 -6.01 2.06 -11.95
C TYR A 82 -5.62 0.68 -12.50
N ASN A 83 -4.35 0.35 -12.48
CA ASN A 83 -3.86 -0.94 -12.96
C ASN A 83 -4.31 -2.13 -12.10
N CYS A 84 -4.50 -1.94 -10.81
CA CYS A 84 -5.01 -2.98 -9.91
C CYS A 84 -6.53 -3.16 -10.02
N LEU A 85 -7.30 -2.11 -10.34
CA LEU A 85 -8.75 -2.10 -10.24
C LEU A 85 -9.43 -1.76 -11.56
N ASP A 86 -9.33 -0.50 -12.02
CA ASP A 86 -10.15 0.07 -13.08
C ASP A 86 -10.09 -0.74 -14.38
N ARG A 87 -8.88 -1.11 -14.81
CA ARG A 87 -8.67 -1.87 -16.06
C ARG A 87 -9.34 -3.26 -16.04
N HIS A 88 -9.75 -3.74 -14.88
CA HIS A 88 -10.37 -5.06 -14.71
C HIS A 88 -11.89 -5.02 -14.58
N LEU A 89 -12.50 -3.84 -14.37
CA LEU A 89 -13.92 -3.73 -14.03
C LEU A 89 -14.83 -4.27 -15.14
N GLU A 90 -14.52 -3.97 -16.40
CA GLU A 90 -15.35 -4.39 -17.53
C GLU A 90 -15.43 -5.93 -17.65
N THR A 91 -14.33 -6.62 -17.44
CA THR A 91 -14.24 -8.08 -17.68
C THR A 91 -14.29 -8.92 -16.41
N ARG A 92 -13.91 -8.35 -15.27
CA ARG A 92 -13.74 -9.05 -13.99
C ARG A 92 -14.43 -8.36 -12.82
N GLY A 93 -15.29 -7.35 -13.06
CA GLY A 93 -15.89 -6.54 -12.01
C GLY A 93 -16.60 -7.35 -10.92
N ASN A 94 -17.28 -8.44 -11.26
CA ASN A 94 -17.96 -9.31 -10.31
C ASN A 94 -17.09 -10.46 -9.77
N GLN A 95 -15.83 -10.56 -10.21
CA GLN A 95 -14.90 -11.56 -9.68
C GLN A 95 -14.41 -11.10 -8.30
N THR A 96 -14.22 -12.06 -7.38
CA THR A 96 -13.62 -11.81 -6.07
C THR A 96 -12.20 -11.28 -6.23
N ALA A 97 -11.95 -10.09 -5.69
CA ALA A 97 -10.64 -9.44 -5.65
C ALA A 97 -9.93 -9.71 -4.32
N ILE A 98 -10.67 -9.75 -3.22
CA ILE A 98 -10.14 -10.03 -1.89
C ILE A 98 -10.98 -11.13 -1.24
N ILE A 99 -10.31 -12.14 -0.71
CA ILE A 99 -10.85 -13.10 0.24
C ILE A 99 -10.15 -12.81 1.57
N TRP A 100 -10.91 -12.36 2.54
CA TRP A 100 -10.41 -12.08 3.87
C TRP A 100 -10.98 -13.06 4.89
N GLU A 101 -10.12 -13.55 5.75
CA GLU A 101 -10.49 -14.40 6.88
C GLU A 101 -9.96 -13.76 8.16
N GLY A 102 -10.84 -13.59 9.14
CA GLY A 102 -10.54 -12.94 10.41
C GLY A 102 -9.91 -13.87 11.43
N ASN A 103 -9.90 -13.43 12.69
CA ASN A 103 -9.30 -14.18 13.79
C ASN A 103 -10.18 -15.35 14.27
N GLU A 104 -11.49 -15.19 14.20
CA GLU A 104 -12.44 -16.21 14.66
C GLU A 104 -12.96 -17.07 13.51
N PRO A 105 -13.20 -18.38 13.73
CA PRO A 105 -13.79 -19.24 12.73
C PRO A 105 -15.12 -18.69 12.19
N GLY A 106 -15.21 -18.56 10.85
CA GLY A 106 -16.39 -18.02 10.17
C GLY A 106 -16.44 -16.50 10.06
N GLU A 107 -15.42 -15.80 10.55
CA GLU A 107 -15.23 -14.38 10.29
C GLU A 107 -14.59 -14.21 8.92
N GLN A 108 -15.42 -14.10 7.87
CA GLN A 108 -14.98 -14.06 6.47
C GLN A 108 -15.64 -12.91 5.72
N ARG A 109 -14.93 -12.35 4.76
CA ARG A 109 -15.45 -11.38 3.81
C ARG A 109 -14.84 -11.61 2.43
N GLU A 110 -15.71 -11.68 1.42
CA GLU A 110 -15.31 -11.63 0.02
C GLU A 110 -15.68 -10.27 -0.55
N ILE A 111 -14.77 -9.68 -1.32
CA ILE A 111 -14.95 -8.36 -1.92
C ILE A 111 -14.65 -8.50 -3.41
N SER A 112 -15.60 -8.16 -4.27
CA SER A 112 -15.42 -8.12 -5.71
C SER A 112 -14.58 -6.92 -6.17
N TYR A 113 -14.09 -6.94 -7.42
CA TYR A 113 -13.40 -5.78 -8.00
C TYR A 113 -14.28 -4.52 -8.01
N ASN A 114 -15.57 -4.65 -8.32
CA ASN A 114 -16.52 -3.52 -8.31
C ASN A 114 -16.66 -2.92 -6.90
N GLU A 115 -16.83 -3.76 -5.89
CA GLU A 115 -16.95 -3.31 -4.49
C GLU A 115 -15.65 -2.67 -4.01
N LEU A 116 -14.50 -3.30 -4.28
CA LEU A 116 -13.20 -2.77 -3.89
C LEU A 116 -12.93 -1.42 -4.58
N HIS A 117 -13.22 -1.28 -5.87
CA HIS A 117 -13.09 -0.03 -6.59
C HIS A 117 -13.96 1.09 -5.99
N ALA A 118 -15.22 0.77 -5.64
CA ALA A 118 -16.12 1.73 -5.01
C ALA A 118 -15.63 2.15 -3.61
N GLU A 119 -15.16 1.21 -2.79
CA GLU A 119 -14.59 1.50 -1.47
C GLU A 119 -13.31 2.34 -1.57
N VAL A 120 -12.42 2.00 -2.49
CA VAL A 120 -11.18 2.75 -2.75
C VAL A 120 -11.49 4.17 -3.22
N SER A 121 -12.43 4.34 -4.16
CA SER A 121 -12.84 5.66 -4.66
C SER A 121 -13.47 6.53 -3.56
N LYS A 122 -14.34 5.95 -2.72
CA LYS A 122 -14.88 6.63 -1.55
C LYS A 122 -13.78 7.09 -0.60
N PHE A 123 -12.86 6.21 -0.24
CA PHE A 123 -11.80 6.54 0.69
C PHE A 123 -10.80 7.55 0.11
N ALA A 124 -10.53 7.51 -1.19
CA ALA A 124 -9.79 8.53 -1.92
C ALA A 124 -10.43 9.92 -1.76
N ASN A 125 -11.75 10.01 -1.92
CA ASN A 125 -12.50 11.25 -1.70
C ASN A 125 -12.49 11.69 -0.23
N VAL A 126 -12.55 10.75 0.72
CA VAL A 126 -12.38 11.04 2.15
C VAL A 126 -11.02 11.67 2.41
N LEU A 127 -9.93 11.08 1.91
CA LEU A 127 -8.58 11.62 2.08
C LEU A 127 -8.45 13.03 1.48
N LYS A 128 -8.97 13.25 0.26
CA LYS A 128 -9.00 14.59 -0.37
C LYS A 128 -9.79 15.59 0.47
N SER A 129 -10.93 15.21 1.05
CA SER A 129 -11.72 16.07 1.94
C SER A 129 -10.99 16.45 3.23
N ARG A 130 -9.96 15.68 3.61
CA ARG A 130 -9.07 15.96 4.75
C ARG A 130 -7.79 16.69 4.35
N GLY A 131 -7.74 17.23 3.12
CA GLY A 131 -6.64 18.03 2.63
C GLY A 131 -5.46 17.26 2.06
N VAL A 132 -5.59 15.93 1.90
CA VAL A 132 -4.53 15.11 1.29
C VAL A 132 -4.49 15.34 -0.22
N ASN A 133 -3.33 15.71 -0.73
CA ASN A 133 -3.06 15.96 -2.14
C ASN A 133 -1.96 15.02 -2.67
N LYS A 134 -1.72 15.04 -3.98
CA LYS A 134 -0.59 14.36 -4.61
C LYS A 134 0.73 14.74 -3.90
N GLY A 135 1.52 13.72 -3.55
CA GLY A 135 2.80 13.89 -2.87
C GLY A 135 2.73 14.01 -1.34
N ASP A 136 1.53 14.17 -0.75
CA ASP A 136 1.37 14.12 0.70
C ASP A 136 1.54 12.70 1.25
N ARG A 137 1.95 12.58 2.52
CA ARG A 137 2.17 11.28 3.17
C ARG A 137 1.02 10.97 4.10
N VAL A 138 0.56 9.73 4.01
CA VAL A 138 -0.47 9.15 4.89
C VAL A 138 0.14 7.94 5.60
N THR A 139 0.20 7.98 6.93
CA THR A 139 0.63 6.82 7.71
C THR A 139 -0.54 5.87 7.95
N ILE A 140 -0.32 4.58 7.75
CA ILE A 140 -1.31 3.52 7.94
C ILE A 140 -0.79 2.55 8.99
N TYR A 141 -1.48 2.50 10.15
CA TYR A 141 -1.17 1.59 11.26
C TYR A 141 -2.38 0.71 11.53
N MET A 142 -2.47 -0.40 10.81
CA MET A 142 -3.61 -1.31 10.87
C MET A 142 -3.20 -2.78 10.90
N PRO A 143 -4.06 -3.67 11.41
CA PRO A 143 -3.92 -5.12 11.24
C PRO A 143 -4.28 -5.51 9.79
N MET A 144 -4.18 -6.81 9.49
CA MET A 144 -4.50 -7.36 8.17
C MET A 144 -6.04 -7.45 7.99
N ILE A 145 -6.66 -6.33 7.70
CA ILE A 145 -8.09 -6.19 7.40
C ILE A 145 -8.28 -5.56 6.01
N PRO A 146 -9.44 -5.75 5.35
CA PRO A 146 -9.68 -5.22 4.00
C PRO A 146 -9.46 -3.70 3.89
N GLU A 147 -9.80 -2.96 4.93
CA GLU A 147 -9.63 -1.50 4.99
C GLU A 147 -8.16 -1.06 4.86
N LEU A 148 -7.20 -1.93 5.19
CA LEU A 148 -5.78 -1.69 4.94
C LEU A 148 -5.51 -1.61 3.43
N ALA A 149 -6.00 -2.58 2.65
CA ALA A 149 -5.84 -2.59 1.20
C ALA A 149 -6.57 -1.41 0.54
N VAL A 150 -7.78 -1.09 1.04
CA VAL A 150 -8.54 0.10 0.60
C VAL A 150 -7.73 1.37 0.84
N ALA A 151 -7.14 1.54 2.02
CA ALA A 151 -6.35 2.74 2.35
C ALA A 151 -5.10 2.89 1.48
N MET A 152 -4.37 1.78 1.23
CA MET A 152 -3.21 1.76 0.34
C MET A 152 -3.57 2.18 -1.08
N LEU A 153 -4.61 1.56 -1.65
CA LEU A 153 -5.04 1.82 -3.02
C LEU A 153 -5.67 3.22 -3.17
N ALA A 154 -6.35 3.72 -2.15
CA ALA A 154 -6.88 5.08 -2.15
C ALA A 154 -5.76 6.14 -2.15
N CYS A 155 -4.70 5.95 -1.35
CA CYS A 155 -3.52 6.81 -1.42
C CYS A 155 -2.90 6.78 -2.82
N ALA A 156 -2.65 5.59 -3.36
CA ALA A 156 -2.10 5.44 -4.70
C ALA A 156 -2.99 6.08 -5.78
N ARG A 157 -4.32 6.00 -5.62
CA ARG A 157 -5.28 6.56 -6.57
C ARG A 157 -5.18 8.08 -6.70
N ILE A 158 -4.96 8.78 -5.57
CA ILE A 158 -4.83 10.25 -5.54
C ILE A 158 -3.38 10.74 -5.58
N GLY A 159 -2.42 9.84 -5.79
CA GLY A 159 -1.00 10.18 -5.79
C GLY A 159 -0.41 10.54 -4.43
N ALA A 160 -1.07 10.19 -3.33
CA ALA A 160 -0.53 10.31 -1.98
C ALA A 160 0.41 9.13 -1.68
N ILE A 161 1.48 9.42 -0.93
CA ILE A 161 2.49 8.44 -0.55
C ILE A 161 2.08 7.77 0.75
N HIS A 162 1.78 6.47 0.72
CA HIS A 162 1.43 5.75 1.95
C HIS A 162 2.67 5.21 2.67
N SER A 163 2.69 5.34 4.00
CA SER A 163 3.68 4.76 4.90
C SER A 163 3.01 3.72 5.79
N ILE A 164 3.26 2.43 5.52
CA ILE A 164 2.63 1.34 6.26
C ILE A 164 3.50 0.99 7.45
N VAL A 165 2.85 0.91 8.62
CA VAL A 165 3.46 0.49 9.87
C VAL A 165 2.74 -0.74 10.39
N PHE A 166 3.50 -1.79 10.69
CA PHE A 166 2.96 -3.06 11.18
C PHE A 166 2.17 -2.87 12.48
N GLY A 167 0.95 -3.41 12.52
CA GLY A 167 -0.03 -3.28 13.60
C GLY A 167 0.33 -3.94 14.94
N GLY A 168 1.59 -4.15 15.20
CA GLY A 168 2.12 -4.66 16.46
C GLY A 168 3.34 -3.87 16.97
N PHE A 169 3.69 -2.76 16.28
CA PHE A 169 4.78 -1.90 16.68
C PHE A 169 4.40 -1.02 17.88
N SER A 170 5.42 -0.62 18.66
CA SER A 170 5.26 0.29 19.79
C SER A 170 4.94 1.71 19.35
N ALA A 171 4.46 2.52 20.30
CA ALA A 171 4.18 3.94 20.08
C ALA A 171 5.43 4.72 19.59
N ASP A 172 6.62 4.42 20.16
CA ASP A 172 7.86 5.04 19.72
C ASP A 172 8.16 4.71 18.25
N ALA A 173 8.06 3.43 17.87
CA ALA A 173 8.34 2.99 16.51
C ALA A 173 7.34 3.55 15.49
N LEU A 174 6.09 3.74 15.86
CA LEU A 174 5.08 4.38 15.04
C LEU A 174 5.30 5.90 14.98
N GLY A 175 5.55 6.54 16.13
CA GLY A 175 5.79 7.98 16.24
C GLY A 175 6.99 8.44 15.42
N ASP A 176 8.09 7.70 15.48
CA ASP A 176 9.29 7.98 14.68
C ASP A 176 8.99 7.95 13.16
N ARG A 177 8.16 6.98 12.70
CA ARG A 177 7.78 6.87 11.28
C ARG A 177 6.82 7.95 10.82
N ILE A 178 5.87 8.35 11.68
CA ILE A 178 4.99 9.49 11.41
C ILE A 178 5.83 10.76 11.26
N ALA A 179 6.79 10.96 12.16
CA ALA A 179 7.66 12.14 12.15
C ALA A 179 8.59 12.14 10.93
N ASP A 180 9.24 11.03 10.63
CA ASP A 180 10.13 10.91 9.49
C ASP A 180 9.40 11.13 8.16
N ALA A 181 8.23 10.52 8.00
CA ALA A 181 7.36 10.74 6.84
C ALA A 181 6.69 12.14 6.84
N THR A 182 6.74 12.88 7.95
CA THR A 182 5.99 14.14 8.14
C THR A 182 4.50 14.01 7.83
N SER A 183 3.90 12.89 8.24
CA SER A 183 2.49 12.60 7.97
C SER A 183 1.57 13.41 8.88
N THR A 184 0.60 14.10 8.30
CA THR A 184 -0.46 14.81 9.03
C THR A 184 -1.75 14.02 9.15
N VAL A 185 -1.85 12.89 8.44
CA VAL A 185 -2.99 11.97 8.46
C VAL A 185 -2.53 10.58 8.87
N LEU A 186 -3.23 10.01 9.87
CA LEU A 186 -3.06 8.63 10.33
C LEU A 186 -4.34 7.84 10.10
N VAL A 187 -4.22 6.65 9.52
CA VAL A 187 -5.31 5.68 9.42
C VAL A 187 -5.01 4.51 10.34
N THR A 188 -5.92 4.19 11.25
CA THR A 188 -5.75 3.13 12.25
C THR A 188 -7.06 2.42 12.56
N CYS A 189 -7.09 1.55 13.56
CA CYS A 189 -8.31 0.95 14.11
C CYS A 189 -8.36 1.09 15.63
N ASN A 190 -9.55 0.89 16.22
CA ASN A 190 -9.70 0.93 17.68
C ASN A 190 -8.87 -0.17 18.37
N GLY A 191 -8.83 -1.36 17.81
CA GLY A 191 -8.06 -2.49 18.32
C GLY A 191 -8.09 -3.68 17.39
N THR A 192 -7.35 -4.73 17.74
CA THR A 192 -7.36 -6.03 17.06
C THR A 192 -7.11 -7.15 18.03
N ASN A 193 -7.37 -8.38 17.63
CA ASN A 193 -7.04 -9.56 18.42
C ASN A 193 -5.72 -10.19 17.93
N ARG A 194 -4.86 -10.56 18.86
CA ARG A 194 -3.70 -11.40 18.61
C ARG A 194 -3.88 -12.72 19.35
N GLY A 195 -4.41 -13.73 18.66
CA GLY A 195 -5.01 -14.89 19.33
C GLY A 195 -6.17 -14.44 20.22
N ALA A 196 -6.19 -14.89 21.47
CA ALA A 196 -7.22 -14.50 22.44
C ALA A 196 -7.00 -13.14 23.13
N LYS A 197 -5.87 -12.46 22.86
CA LYS A 197 -5.51 -11.22 23.53
C LYS A 197 -5.84 -10.00 22.67
N PRO A 198 -6.70 -9.07 23.15
CA PRO A 198 -6.94 -7.82 22.46
C PRO A 198 -5.70 -6.91 22.52
N LEU A 199 -5.46 -6.16 21.46
CA LEU A 199 -4.46 -5.10 21.36
C LEU A 199 -5.16 -3.78 21.16
N GLU A 200 -4.83 -2.80 21.98
CA GLU A 200 -5.40 -1.44 21.96
C GLU A 200 -4.65 -0.56 20.97
N MET A 201 -4.98 -0.67 19.70
CA MET A 201 -4.23 0.00 18.64
C MET A 201 -4.42 1.51 18.67
N LYS A 202 -5.62 2.00 19.00
CA LYS A 202 -5.89 3.45 19.10
C LYS A 202 -5.09 4.09 20.23
N THR A 203 -4.96 3.45 21.37
CA THR A 203 -4.14 3.92 22.50
C THR A 203 -2.66 4.05 22.10
N VAL A 204 -2.14 3.06 21.37
CA VAL A 204 -0.77 3.12 20.81
C VAL A 204 -0.65 4.26 19.79
N ALA A 205 -1.65 4.43 18.92
CA ALA A 205 -1.68 5.48 17.93
C ALA A 205 -1.71 6.88 18.54
N ASP A 206 -2.47 7.08 19.63
CA ASP A 206 -2.50 8.35 20.36
C ASP A 206 -1.15 8.72 20.95
N ALA A 207 -0.51 7.79 21.64
CA ALA A 207 0.83 8.00 22.17
C ALA A 207 1.86 8.28 21.06
N ALA A 208 1.76 7.58 19.93
CA ALA A 208 2.62 7.79 18.78
C ALA A 208 2.44 9.18 18.15
N MET A 209 1.21 9.66 18.02
CA MET A 209 0.93 11.01 17.51
C MET A 209 1.50 12.10 18.42
N GLU A 210 1.49 11.89 19.74
CA GLU A 210 2.13 12.82 20.70
C GLU A 210 3.66 12.84 20.56
N ILE A 211 4.28 11.67 20.32
CA ILE A 211 5.72 11.54 20.07
C ILE A 211 6.06 12.27 18.76
N ALA A 212 5.32 11.98 17.69
CA ALA A 212 5.53 12.60 16.39
C ALA A 212 5.38 14.13 16.46
N GLN A 213 4.36 14.64 17.15
CA GLN A 213 4.16 16.09 17.32
C GLN A 213 5.36 16.76 17.97
N LYS A 214 5.98 16.13 19.00
CA LYS A 214 7.18 16.65 19.64
C LYS A 214 8.38 16.71 18.71
N GLN A 215 8.48 15.80 17.75
CA GLN A 215 9.57 15.71 16.78
C GLN A 215 9.37 16.63 15.59
N MET A 216 8.15 16.67 15.03
CA MET A 216 7.81 17.48 13.85
C MET A 216 7.56 18.96 14.18
N GLY A 217 7.15 19.26 15.41
CA GLY A 217 6.65 20.59 15.79
C GLY A 217 5.22 20.90 15.29
N VAL A 218 4.59 19.97 14.58
CA VAL A 218 3.21 20.06 14.08
C VAL A 218 2.42 18.81 14.45
N PRO A 219 1.11 18.90 14.73
CA PRO A 219 0.30 17.75 15.09
C PRO A 219 -0.06 16.90 13.87
N VAL A 220 -0.43 15.65 14.12
CA VAL A 220 -1.28 14.89 13.20
C VAL A 220 -2.68 15.50 13.24
N GLU A 221 -3.16 15.98 12.11
CA GLU A 221 -4.39 16.78 12.00
C GLU A 221 -5.64 15.90 11.93
N THR A 222 -5.51 14.71 11.33
CA THR A 222 -6.62 13.77 11.17
C THR A 222 -6.18 12.36 11.52
N CYS A 223 -6.97 11.69 12.37
CA CYS A 223 -6.86 10.26 12.65
C CYS A 223 -8.17 9.58 12.24
N ILE A 224 -8.12 8.72 11.21
CA ILE A 224 -9.27 7.96 10.73
C ILE A 224 -9.22 6.57 11.39
N VAL A 225 -10.28 6.21 12.11
CA VAL A 225 -10.32 5.02 12.97
C VAL A 225 -11.35 4.01 12.46
N VAL A 226 -10.89 2.81 12.12
CA VAL A 226 -11.75 1.67 11.80
C VAL A 226 -12.23 1.01 13.10
N GLU A 227 -13.53 0.79 13.26
CA GLU A 227 -14.06 0.00 14.37
C GLU A 227 -13.91 -1.50 14.06
N ARG A 228 -12.72 -2.05 14.32
CA ARG A 228 -12.42 -3.48 14.11
C ARG A 228 -12.97 -4.36 15.24
N ILE A 229 -13.02 -3.83 16.46
CA ILE A 229 -13.62 -4.48 17.62
C ILE A 229 -14.91 -3.74 17.98
N PRO A 230 -16.10 -4.31 17.61
CA PRO A 230 -17.38 -3.65 17.81
C PRO A 230 -17.70 -3.41 19.29
N GLY A 231 -18.21 -2.22 19.59
CA GLY A 231 -18.58 -1.83 20.94
C GLY A 231 -17.44 -1.83 21.93
N SER A 232 -16.20 -1.72 21.44
CA SER A 232 -14.98 -1.62 22.27
C SER A 232 -14.78 -2.76 23.28
N LYS A 233 -15.26 -3.96 22.96
CA LYS A 233 -15.15 -5.12 23.84
C LYS A 233 -13.69 -5.46 24.15
N GLY A 234 -13.21 -5.04 25.34
CA GLY A 234 -11.86 -5.33 25.83
C GLY A 234 -10.76 -4.47 25.24
N VAL A 235 -11.10 -3.36 24.56
CA VAL A 235 -10.15 -2.32 24.15
C VAL A 235 -10.66 -0.95 24.60
N GLU A 236 -9.77 -0.21 25.25
CA GLU A 236 -10.03 1.19 25.56
C GLU A 236 -9.56 2.05 24.38
N HIS A 237 -10.34 3.07 24.06
CA HIS A 237 -9.97 4.09 23.09
C HIS A 237 -10.69 5.39 23.41
N ASP A 238 -10.02 6.49 23.14
CA ASP A 238 -10.57 7.82 23.23
C ASP A 238 -10.62 8.43 21.83
N MET A 239 -11.74 9.06 21.48
CA MET A 239 -11.92 9.77 20.21
C MET A 239 -11.83 11.27 20.48
N LYS A 240 -10.70 11.88 20.11
CA LYS A 240 -10.48 13.33 20.34
C LYS A 240 -11.24 14.14 19.29
N ASP A 241 -12.16 14.97 19.77
CA ASP A 241 -12.94 15.89 18.92
C ASP A 241 -12.03 16.76 18.04
N GLY A 242 -12.43 16.95 16.80
CA GLY A 242 -11.71 17.77 15.82
C GLY A 242 -10.53 17.09 15.14
N ARG A 243 -10.01 15.98 15.69
CA ARG A 243 -8.92 15.20 15.10
C ARG A 243 -9.40 13.82 14.62
N ASP A 244 -10.11 13.09 15.46
CA ASP A 244 -10.45 11.69 15.24
C ASP A 244 -11.83 11.54 14.61
N VAL A 245 -11.93 10.66 13.62
CA VAL A 245 -13.19 10.35 12.93
C VAL A 245 -13.33 8.86 12.72
N TRP A 246 -14.55 8.34 12.85
CA TRP A 246 -14.82 6.96 12.50
C TRP A 246 -14.79 6.76 10.98
N TYR A 247 -14.11 5.71 10.55
CA TYR A 247 -14.04 5.32 9.14
C TYR A 247 -15.43 5.13 8.54
N ALA A 248 -16.33 4.43 9.25
CA ALA A 248 -17.69 4.18 8.79
C ALA A 248 -18.48 5.48 8.52
N ASP A 249 -18.35 6.47 9.41
CA ASP A 249 -19.07 7.74 9.31
C ASP A 249 -18.61 8.55 8.09
N VAL A 250 -17.30 8.63 7.87
CA VAL A 250 -16.76 9.38 6.72
C VAL A 250 -16.99 8.66 5.39
N MET A 251 -17.08 7.33 5.39
CA MET A 251 -17.38 6.52 4.21
C MET A 251 -18.85 6.52 3.82
N ALA A 252 -19.76 6.75 4.79
CA ALA A 252 -21.21 6.64 4.57
C ALA A 252 -21.73 7.56 3.46
N ASN A 253 -21.19 8.79 3.39
CA ASN A 253 -21.64 9.83 2.44
C ASN A 253 -20.58 10.16 1.37
N ALA A 254 -19.48 9.41 1.30
CA ALA A 254 -18.43 9.64 0.33
C ALA A 254 -18.87 9.19 -1.07
N ASP A 255 -18.54 9.99 -2.08
CA ASP A 255 -18.81 9.66 -3.47
C ASP A 255 -18.02 8.40 -3.90
N PRO A 256 -18.67 7.38 -4.48
CA PRO A 256 -17.99 6.19 -4.98
C PRO A 256 -17.24 6.42 -6.31
N VAL A 257 -17.23 7.63 -6.83
CA VAL A 257 -16.51 7.99 -8.06
C VAL A 257 -15.34 8.90 -7.72
N ASN A 258 -14.16 8.50 -8.13
CA ASN A 258 -12.93 9.29 -8.04
C ASN A 258 -12.03 8.91 -9.23
N GLU A 259 -11.59 9.87 -10.01
CA GLU A 259 -10.64 9.64 -11.10
C GLU A 259 -9.24 9.42 -10.55
N ALA A 260 -8.51 8.46 -11.14
CA ALA A 260 -7.15 8.17 -10.75
C ALA A 260 -6.20 9.29 -11.21
N GLU A 261 -5.33 9.75 -10.33
CA GLU A 261 -4.30 10.75 -10.64
C GLU A 261 -3.29 10.19 -11.65
N HIS A 262 -2.92 10.98 -12.66
CA HIS A 262 -1.87 10.62 -13.61
C HIS A 262 -0.50 10.83 -12.96
N MET A 263 0.12 9.73 -12.53
CA MET A 263 1.42 9.75 -11.85
C MET A 263 2.54 9.57 -12.86
N GLU A 264 3.58 10.38 -12.76
CA GLU A 264 4.84 10.10 -13.46
C GLU A 264 5.42 8.77 -12.95
N SER A 265 6.08 8.03 -13.83
CA SER A 265 6.67 6.73 -13.47
C SER A 265 7.68 6.79 -12.32
N GLU A 266 8.33 7.94 -12.14
CA GLU A 266 9.32 8.20 -11.09
C GLU A 266 8.73 8.84 -9.82
N ASP A 267 7.42 9.15 -9.80
CA ASP A 267 6.76 9.66 -8.60
C ASP A 267 6.80 8.63 -7.46
N PRO A 268 7.13 9.02 -6.22
CA PRO A 268 7.12 8.13 -5.08
C PRO A 268 5.73 7.52 -4.84
N LEU A 269 5.66 6.20 -4.64
CA LEU A 269 4.41 5.47 -4.39
C LEU A 269 4.18 5.21 -2.90
N PHE A 270 5.22 4.75 -2.19
CA PHE A 270 5.13 4.42 -0.76
C PHE A 270 6.48 4.55 -0.06
N ILE A 271 6.42 4.62 1.27
CA ILE A 271 7.59 4.54 2.16
C ILE A 271 7.53 3.21 2.90
N LEU A 272 8.60 2.44 2.80
CA LEU A 272 8.77 1.17 3.51
C LEU A 272 10.13 1.15 4.20
N TYR A 273 10.10 0.97 5.51
CA TYR A 273 11.30 0.96 6.33
C TYR A 273 11.95 -0.42 6.39
N THR A 274 13.24 -0.45 6.21
CA THR A 274 14.07 -1.66 6.38
C THR A 274 14.76 -1.65 7.74
N SER A 275 15.27 -2.81 8.17
CA SER A 275 16.16 -2.90 9.34
C SER A 275 17.47 -2.17 9.02
N GLY A 276 17.67 -1.00 9.62
CA GLY A 276 18.88 -0.22 9.41
C GLY A 276 20.12 -0.88 9.99
N SER A 277 21.27 -0.72 9.33
CA SER A 277 22.58 -1.17 9.81
C SER A 277 23.03 -0.44 11.11
N THR A 278 22.39 0.67 11.45
CA THR A 278 22.71 1.52 12.62
C THR A 278 21.70 1.41 13.74
N GLY A 279 20.79 0.41 13.73
CA GLY A 279 19.78 0.18 14.75
C GLY A 279 18.51 1.03 14.62
N LYS A 280 18.51 2.09 13.82
CA LYS A 280 17.29 2.79 13.44
C LYS A 280 16.81 2.31 12.07
N PRO A 281 15.48 2.15 11.85
CA PRO A 281 14.94 1.88 10.53
C PRO A 281 15.33 2.97 9.53
N LYS A 282 15.58 2.56 8.31
CA LYS A 282 15.91 3.46 7.18
C LYS A 282 14.98 3.19 6.02
#